data_ac0f60355455353dbb1f5846315f97b0
#
_entry.id   ac0f60355455353dbb1f5846315f97b0
#
_cell.length_a   1.000
_cell.length_b   1.000
_cell.length_c   1.000
_cell.angle_alpha   90.00
_cell.angle_beta   90.00
_cell.angle_gamma   90.00
#
_symmetry.space_group_name_H-M   'P 1'
#
loop_
_entity.id
_entity.type
_entity.pdbx_description
1 polymer ?
#
loop_
_entity_poly.entity_id
_entity_poly.type
_entity_poly.pdbx_seq_one_letter_code
_entity_poly.pdbx_strand_id
1 'polypeptide(L)'
;MEAAFTTGFAEGRDIGAAVAVVVDRQLVVDLWGGHRDRRKTQPWERDTLCCLFSASKGITALCVLQAVAEGKLMLDEPLAEVWPGFGVNGKEAVTLRQVLDHQAGLIGFHEPVSAELLYDWSAVCSALERESPWWEPGTLHGYHARTFGFLLGEALRLATGSTPAGWLADRLAIPHALDLHFGLAGADLDRCAQMVPARVQAGSDATPESSRDLIEAMRDPKTPTGAAFQNPSMGPGYMNSERFRRAEMPAMNGHGTARDLATLYARMPELLPDEVLREATTTQSSGADQVLKSFTRFGLGFMLYDDRAPIGVRPGSFGHAGAGGSMAFYDPDARVGFCFVMNQMQQGVVTGGASAI
;
A
#
# COMPACT_ATOMS: atom_id res chain seq x y z
N MET A 1 -0.12 -13.79 -21.39
CA MET A 1 0.27 -13.65 -19.98
C MET A 1 1.32 -14.66 -19.56
N GLU A 2 1.12 -15.99 -19.70
CA GLU A 2 2.10 -17.00 -19.30
C GLU A 2 3.50 -16.78 -19.92
N ALA A 3 3.57 -16.49 -21.23
CA ALA A 3 4.83 -16.16 -21.89
C ALA A 3 5.50 -14.90 -21.30
N ALA A 4 4.75 -13.84 -21.02
CA ALA A 4 5.29 -12.63 -20.40
C ALA A 4 5.76 -12.88 -18.95
N PHE A 5 5.04 -13.70 -18.19
CA PHE A 5 5.41 -14.11 -16.84
C PHE A 5 6.71 -14.90 -16.82
N THR A 6 6.85 -15.90 -17.72
CA THR A 6 8.06 -16.73 -17.82
C THR A 6 9.27 -15.95 -18.33
N THR A 7 9.07 -14.93 -19.19
CA THR A 7 10.15 -14.06 -19.68
C THR A 7 10.86 -13.34 -18.53
N GLY A 8 10.14 -12.93 -17.47
CA GLY A 8 10.73 -12.29 -16.28
C GLY A 8 11.83 -13.12 -15.62
N PHE A 9 11.63 -14.42 -15.54
CA PHE A 9 12.63 -15.36 -15.01
C PHE A 9 13.79 -15.60 -15.99
N ALA A 10 13.48 -15.76 -17.29
CA ALA A 10 14.49 -15.98 -18.33
C ALA A 10 15.46 -14.80 -18.45
N GLU A 11 14.96 -13.57 -18.31
CA GLU A 11 15.76 -12.34 -18.33
C GLU A 11 16.42 -12.04 -16.97
N GLY A 12 16.16 -12.84 -15.94
CA GLY A 12 16.71 -12.64 -14.61
C GLY A 12 16.16 -11.41 -13.87
N ARG A 13 15.02 -10.85 -14.32
CA ARG A 13 14.31 -9.78 -13.64
C ARG A 13 13.68 -10.27 -12.34
N ASP A 14 13.14 -11.48 -12.36
CA ASP A 14 12.45 -12.09 -11.24
C ASP A 14 13.26 -13.25 -10.63
N ILE A 15 13.26 -13.35 -9.31
CA ILE A 15 13.74 -14.53 -8.56
C ILE A 15 12.56 -15.45 -8.28
N GLY A 16 11.49 -14.89 -7.75
CA GLY A 16 10.21 -15.52 -7.53
C GLY A 16 9.11 -14.50 -7.69
N ALA A 17 7.99 -14.93 -8.24
CA ALA A 17 6.83 -14.10 -8.50
C ALA A 17 5.54 -14.90 -8.56
N ALA A 18 4.41 -14.21 -8.44
CA ALA A 18 3.11 -14.77 -8.74
C ALA A 18 2.22 -13.71 -9.41
N VAL A 19 1.33 -14.14 -10.30
CA VAL A 19 0.31 -13.31 -10.95
C VAL A 19 -1.03 -14.02 -10.92
N ALA A 20 -2.07 -13.27 -10.65
CA ALA A 20 -3.44 -13.79 -10.69
C ALA A 20 -4.37 -12.81 -11.39
N VAL A 21 -5.34 -13.36 -12.12
CA VAL A 21 -6.42 -12.63 -12.78
C VAL A 21 -7.74 -13.30 -12.44
N VAL A 22 -8.66 -12.51 -11.98
CA VAL A 22 -10.04 -12.91 -11.67
C VAL A 22 -10.97 -12.12 -12.59
N VAL A 23 -11.75 -12.80 -13.41
CA VAL A 23 -12.74 -12.21 -14.32
C VAL A 23 -14.11 -12.67 -13.90
N ASP A 24 -15.07 -11.76 -13.73
CA ASP A 24 -16.42 -12.12 -13.27
C ASP A 24 -16.39 -13.03 -12.02
N ARG A 25 -15.47 -12.76 -11.08
CA ARG A 25 -15.24 -13.55 -9.86
C ARG A 25 -14.71 -14.96 -10.06
N GLN A 26 -14.35 -15.31 -11.28
CA GLN A 26 -13.70 -16.57 -11.60
C GLN A 26 -12.20 -16.37 -11.77
N LEU A 27 -11.41 -17.15 -11.05
CA LEU A 27 -9.96 -17.16 -11.19
C LEU A 27 -9.60 -17.79 -12.54
N VAL A 28 -9.13 -16.97 -13.48
CA VAL A 28 -8.79 -17.39 -14.85
C VAL A 28 -7.29 -17.50 -15.07
N VAL A 29 -6.48 -16.84 -14.24
CA VAL A 29 -5.03 -16.98 -14.23
C VAL A 29 -4.57 -17.12 -12.79
N ASP A 30 -3.76 -18.14 -12.50
CA ASP A 30 -3.12 -18.38 -11.20
C ASP A 30 -1.73 -18.97 -11.50
N LEU A 31 -0.74 -18.10 -11.68
CA LEU A 31 0.61 -18.48 -12.04
C LEU A 31 1.57 -18.08 -10.91
N TRP A 32 2.48 -18.96 -10.59
CA TRP A 32 3.59 -18.70 -9.67
C TRP A 32 4.83 -19.44 -10.13
N GLY A 33 6.01 -18.98 -9.72
CA GLY A 33 7.24 -19.66 -10.11
C GLY A 33 8.49 -19.02 -9.54
N GLY A 34 9.60 -19.66 -9.85
CA GLY A 34 10.91 -19.26 -9.34
C GLY A 34 11.13 -19.69 -7.88
N HIS A 35 11.76 -18.82 -7.09
CA HIS A 35 12.20 -19.13 -5.73
C HIS A 35 11.81 -18.03 -4.75
N ARG A 36 11.41 -18.42 -3.54
CA ARG A 36 11.06 -17.48 -2.48
C ARG A 36 12.26 -16.91 -1.71
N ASP A 37 13.48 -17.36 -2.02
CA ASP A 37 14.71 -16.90 -1.38
C ASP A 37 15.78 -16.47 -2.40
N ARG A 38 16.65 -15.54 -2.00
CA ARG A 38 17.75 -15.02 -2.84
C ARG A 38 18.73 -16.09 -3.30
N ARG A 39 18.92 -17.13 -2.48
CA ARG A 39 19.86 -18.23 -2.79
C ARG A 39 19.28 -19.25 -3.77
N LYS A 40 18.00 -19.12 -4.10
CA LYS A 40 17.27 -20.03 -4.99
C LYS A 40 17.28 -21.48 -4.48
N THR A 41 17.13 -21.65 -3.16
CA THR A 41 17.12 -22.96 -2.50
C THR A 41 15.71 -23.43 -2.13
N GLN A 42 14.76 -22.48 -2.06
CA GLN A 42 13.38 -22.75 -1.70
C GLN A 42 12.47 -22.35 -2.86
N PRO A 43 11.71 -23.27 -3.43
CA PRO A 43 10.81 -22.94 -4.53
C PRO A 43 9.71 -21.97 -4.06
N TRP A 44 9.20 -21.17 -4.98
CA TRP A 44 7.97 -20.41 -4.76
C TRP A 44 6.78 -21.36 -4.92
N GLU A 45 6.01 -21.53 -3.89
CA GLU A 45 4.83 -22.38 -3.87
C GLU A 45 3.56 -21.58 -4.08
N ARG A 46 2.45 -22.27 -4.32
CA ARG A 46 1.13 -21.66 -4.57
C ARG A 46 0.65 -20.78 -3.42
N ASP A 47 1.01 -21.10 -2.19
CA ASP A 47 0.67 -20.44 -0.94
C ASP A 47 1.82 -19.59 -0.37
N THR A 48 2.85 -19.31 -1.16
CA THR A 48 3.93 -18.41 -0.75
C THR A 48 3.38 -17.02 -0.52
N LEU A 49 3.54 -16.52 0.71
CA LEU A 49 3.19 -15.14 1.06
C LEU A 49 4.27 -14.18 0.61
N CYS A 50 3.87 -13.05 0.07
CA CYS A 50 4.75 -11.97 -0.32
C CYS A 50 4.39 -10.68 0.43
N CYS A 51 5.40 -9.88 0.81
CA CYS A 51 5.16 -8.54 1.30
C CYS A 51 4.60 -7.66 0.17
N LEU A 52 3.43 -7.10 0.39
CA LEU A 52 2.68 -6.30 -0.59
C LEU A 52 3.16 -4.85 -0.64
N PHE A 53 3.96 -4.41 0.34
CA PHE A 53 4.32 -3.00 0.52
C PHE A 53 3.09 -2.09 0.45
N SER A 54 3.16 -1.03 -0.35
CA SER A 54 2.08 -0.06 -0.45
C SER A 54 0.79 -0.57 -1.10
N ALA A 55 0.80 -1.73 -1.77
CA ALA A 55 -0.46 -2.37 -2.18
C ALA A 55 -1.36 -2.72 -0.97
N SER A 56 -0.78 -2.78 0.23
CA SER A 56 -1.48 -2.86 1.52
C SER A 56 -2.47 -1.73 1.76
N LYS A 57 -2.22 -0.53 1.19
CA LYS A 57 -3.09 0.64 1.40
C LYS A 57 -4.49 0.44 0.85
N GLY A 58 -4.62 -0.25 -0.28
CA GLY A 58 -5.95 -0.58 -0.82
C GLY A 58 -6.75 -1.50 0.11
N ILE A 59 -6.08 -2.43 0.81
CA ILE A 59 -6.72 -3.27 1.83
C ILE A 59 -7.14 -2.40 3.03
N THR A 60 -6.26 -1.54 3.51
CA THR A 60 -6.55 -0.62 4.63
C THR A 60 -7.70 0.33 4.31
N ALA A 61 -7.69 0.90 3.09
CA ALA A 61 -8.78 1.75 2.61
C ALA A 61 -10.11 1.00 2.60
N LEU A 62 -10.13 -0.24 2.09
CA LEU A 62 -11.34 -1.06 2.08
C LEU A 62 -11.88 -1.31 3.50
N CYS A 63 -11.00 -1.64 4.47
CA CYS A 63 -11.42 -1.82 5.88
C CYS A 63 -12.07 -0.55 6.44
N VAL A 64 -11.49 0.62 6.19
CA VAL A 64 -12.02 1.90 6.65
C VAL A 64 -13.32 2.26 5.93
N LEU A 65 -13.40 2.06 4.62
CA LEU A 65 -14.61 2.32 3.83
C LEU A 65 -15.78 1.41 4.22
N GLN A 66 -15.51 0.18 4.66
CA GLN A 66 -16.55 -0.67 5.26
C GLN A 66 -17.07 -0.08 6.57
N ALA A 67 -16.20 0.46 7.42
CA ALA A 67 -16.64 1.16 8.65
C ALA A 67 -17.42 2.44 8.34
N VAL A 68 -17.07 3.16 7.26
CA VAL A 68 -17.86 4.29 6.75
C VAL A 68 -19.23 3.81 6.27
N ALA A 69 -19.31 2.75 5.49
CA ALA A 69 -20.57 2.18 5.02
C ALA A 69 -21.48 1.70 6.16
N GLU A 70 -20.89 1.29 7.28
CA GLU A 70 -21.61 0.93 8.51
C GLU A 70 -21.98 2.15 9.40
N GLY A 71 -21.65 3.36 8.98
CA GLY A 71 -21.91 4.60 9.76
C GLY A 71 -21.06 4.73 11.04
N LYS A 72 -19.96 3.99 11.16
CA LYS A 72 -19.04 4.04 12.30
C LYS A 72 -17.98 5.11 12.15
N LEU A 73 -17.68 5.49 10.93
CA LEU A 73 -16.77 6.58 10.56
C LEU A 73 -17.45 7.48 9.55
N MET A 74 -17.17 8.77 9.63
CA MET A 74 -17.69 9.78 8.72
C MET A 74 -16.55 10.38 7.90
N LEU A 75 -16.75 10.49 6.57
CA LEU A 75 -15.69 10.98 5.68
C LEU A 75 -15.36 12.45 5.91
N ASP A 76 -16.37 13.27 6.16
CA ASP A 76 -16.28 14.72 6.13
C ASP A 76 -16.35 15.40 7.51
N GLU A 77 -16.49 14.59 8.58
CA GLU A 77 -16.37 15.09 9.93
C GLU A 77 -14.89 15.15 10.36
N PRO A 78 -14.54 16.08 11.27
CA PRO A 78 -13.21 16.14 11.83
C PRO A 78 -12.81 14.80 12.46
N LEU A 79 -11.62 14.31 12.13
CA LEU A 79 -11.08 13.07 12.70
C LEU A 79 -10.96 13.15 14.23
N ALA A 80 -10.88 14.38 14.78
CA ALA A 80 -10.88 14.68 16.21
C ALA A 80 -12.15 14.21 16.93
N GLU A 81 -13.29 14.04 16.24
CA GLU A 81 -14.53 13.53 16.84
C GLU A 81 -14.37 12.08 17.33
N VAL A 82 -13.63 11.26 16.58
CA VAL A 82 -13.34 9.88 16.97
C VAL A 82 -11.98 9.73 17.66
N TRP A 83 -11.06 10.67 17.40
CA TRP A 83 -9.71 10.69 17.98
C TRP A 83 -9.39 12.07 18.61
N PRO A 84 -9.90 12.38 19.80
CA PRO A 84 -9.79 13.71 20.40
C PRO A 84 -8.36 14.24 20.55
N GLY A 85 -7.38 13.37 20.89
CA GLY A 85 -5.96 13.75 20.99
C GLY A 85 -5.33 14.20 19.69
N PHE A 86 -5.94 13.87 18.55
CA PHE A 86 -5.46 14.25 17.23
C PHE A 86 -5.75 15.72 16.88
N GLY A 87 -6.84 16.30 17.39
CA GLY A 87 -7.36 17.63 17.04
C GLY A 87 -6.59 18.79 17.63
N VAL A 88 -5.27 18.83 17.46
CA VAL A 88 -4.36 19.89 17.92
C VAL A 88 -3.31 20.20 16.85
N ASN A 89 -2.59 21.30 17.02
CA ASN A 89 -1.46 21.69 16.15
C ASN A 89 -1.84 21.84 14.66
N GLY A 90 -3.01 22.43 14.39
CA GLY A 90 -3.49 22.68 13.02
C GLY A 90 -4.20 21.47 12.38
N LYS A 91 -4.62 20.50 13.19
CA LYS A 91 -5.33 19.29 12.74
C LYS A 91 -6.81 19.27 13.15
N GLU A 92 -7.30 20.35 13.78
CA GLU A 92 -8.63 20.42 14.37
C GLU A 92 -9.75 20.12 13.38
N ALA A 93 -9.56 20.47 12.10
CA ALA A 93 -10.52 20.28 11.02
C ALA A 93 -10.13 19.19 10.02
N VAL A 94 -9.03 18.45 10.26
CA VAL A 94 -8.62 17.36 9.37
C VAL A 94 -9.67 16.27 9.36
N THR A 95 -10.13 15.89 8.16
CA THR A 95 -11.16 14.87 7.96
C THR A 95 -10.56 13.52 7.58
N LEU A 96 -11.35 12.46 7.73
CA LEU A 96 -10.99 11.12 7.27
C LEU A 96 -10.76 11.09 5.75
N ARG A 97 -11.55 11.86 4.98
CA ARG A 97 -11.37 12.06 3.53
C ARG A 97 -9.98 12.54 3.19
N GLN A 98 -9.51 13.59 3.87
CA GLN A 98 -8.18 14.18 3.64
C GLN A 98 -7.04 13.23 3.98
N VAL A 99 -7.23 12.28 4.87
CA VAL A 99 -6.25 11.21 5.12
C VAL A 99 -6.27 10.19 3.98
N LEU A 100 -7.47 9.74 3.56
CA LEU A 100 -7.64 8.75 2.50
C LEU A 100 -7.10 9.22 1.14
N ASP A 101 -7.25 10.52 0.82
CA ASP A 101 -6.85 11.10 -0.47
C ASP A 101 -5.46 11.80 -0.43
N HIS A 102 -4.74 11.62 0.67
CA HIS A 102 -3.39 12.14 0.87
C HIS A 102 -3.27 13.68 0.99
N GLN A 103 -4.33 14.37 1.40
CA GLN A 103 -4.34 15.82 1.57
C GLN A 103 -4.15 16.29 3.03
N ALA A 104 -4.10 15.37 4.00
CA ALA A 104 -3.98 15.73 5.42
C ALA A 104 -2.66 16.40 5.81
N GLY A 105 -1.63 16.34 4.97
CA GLY A 105 -0.31 16.91 5.27
C GLY A 105 0.51 16.15 6.33
N LEU A 106 0.07 15.01 6.79
CA LEU A 106 0.72 14.23 7.84
C LEU A 106 1.61 13.11 7.25
N ILE A 107 2.51 13.48 6.36
CA ILE A 107 3.31 12.55 5.56
C ILE A 107 4.45 11.88 6.33
N GLY A 108 4.85 12.42 7.47
CA GLY A 108 5.97 11.96 8.30
C GLY A 108 6.19 12.88 9.48
N PHE A 109 7.28 12.69 10.18
CA PHE A 109 7.64 13.46 11.37
C PHE A 109 8.65 14.57 11.02
N HIS A 110 8.47 15.77 11.59
CA HIS A 110 9.42 16.88 11.40
C HIS A 110 10.73 16.60 12.13
N GLU A 111 10.65 16.10 13.35
CA GLU A 111 11.82 15.74 14.12
C GLU A 111 12.26 14.30 13.85
N PRO A 112 13.58 14.00 13.93
CA PRO A 112 14.07 12.64 13.77
C PRO A 112 13.48 11.69 14.81
N VAL A 113 12.94 10.56 14.35
CA VAL A 113 12.42 9.49 15.21
C VAL A 113 13.18 8.18 14.98
N SER A 114 13.18 7.31 15.97
CA SER A 114 13.81 6.00 15.85
C SER A 114 12.93 5.01 15.10
N ALA A 115 13.54 3.99 14.48
CA ALA A 115 12.82 2.90 13.84
C ALA A 115 11.92 2.12 14.83
N GLU A 116 12.31 2.09 16.10
CA GLU A 116 11.55 1.46 17.18
C GLU A 116 10.13 2.02 17.31
N LEU A 117 9.97 3.32 17.04
CA LEU A 117 8.67 3.99 17.07
C LEU A 117 7.64 3.24 16.21
N LEU A 118 7.97 2.84 14.99
CA LEU A 118 7.02 2.22 14.06
C LEU A 118 6.53 0.83 14.51
N TYR A 119 7.20 0.23 15.50
CA TYR A 119 6.81 -1.07 16.06
C TYR A 119 5.95 -0.96 17.33
N ASP A 120 5.70 0.25 17.81
CA ASP A 120 4.83 0.54 18.93
C ASP A 120 3.65 1.40 18.46
N TRP A 121 2.50 0.77 18.28
CA TRP A 121 1.30 1.42 17.78
C TRP A 121 0.91 2.65 18.58
N SER A 122 0.88 2.52 19.92
CA SER A 122 0.50 3.62 20.79
C SER A 122 1.50 4.78 20.73
N ALA A 123 2.79 4.46 20.64
CA ALA A 123 3.84 5.48 20.52
C ALA A 123 3.76 6.24 19.20
N VAL A 124 3.48 5.55 18.08
CA VAL A 124 3.26 6.21 16.77
C VAL A 124 2.04 7.11 16.82
N CYS A 125 0.90 6.62 17.34
CA CYS A 125 -0.32 7.42 17.44
C CYS A 125 -0.10 8.66 18.30
N SER A 126 0.54 8.53 19.47
CA SER A 126 0.91 9.66 20.31
C SER A 126 1.89 10.62 19.66
N ALA A 127 2.80 10.14 18.79
CA ALA A 127 3.67 11.02 18.02
C ALA A 127 2.88 11.78 16.95
N LEU A 128 1.94 11.12 16.26
CA LEU A 128 1.05 11.76 15.27
C LEU A 128 0.10 12.79 15.90
N GLU A 129 -0.34 12.58 17.14
CA GLU A 129 -1.11 13.59 17.90
C GLU A 129 -0.31 14.87 18.10
N ARG A 130 0.99 14.77 18.38
CA ARG A 130 1.87 15.93 18.58
C ARG A 130 2.36 16.57 17.29
N GLU A 131 2.28 15.86 16.18
CA GLU A 131 2.78 16.33 14.88
C GLU A 131 1.89 17.45 14.32
N SER A 132 2.46 18.31 13.50
CA SER A 132 1.75 19.32 12.72
C SER A 132 1.76 18.96 11.24
N PRO A 133 0.75 19.37 10.46
CA PRO A 133 0.75 19.14 9.02
C PRO A 133 1.92 19.85 8.32
N TRP A 134 2.47 19.25 7.26
CA TRP A 134 3.52 19.80 6.39
C TRP A 134 3.00 20.91 5.46
N TRP A 135 1.71 20.99 5.29
CA TRP A 135 0.96 22.03 4.57
C TRP A 135 -0.44 22.13 5.16
N GLU A 136 -1.13 23.21 4.84
CA GLU A 136 -2.53 23.38 5.24
C GLU A 136 -3.38 22.23 4.65
N PRO A 137 -4.04 21.41 5.48
CA PRO A 137 -4.84 20.28 5.03
C PRO A 137 -5.88 20.67 3.97
N GLY A 138 -5.96 19.88 2.89
CA GLY A 138 -6.86 20.12 1.77
C GLY A 138 -6.32 21.06 0.68
N THR A 139 -5.14 21.71 0.85
CA THR A 139 -4.58 22.62 -0.15
C THR A 139 -3.61 21.96 -1.14
N LEU A 140 -2.90 20.95 -0.67
CA LEU A 140 -1.94 20.15 -1.44
C LEU A 140 -2.15 18.68 -1.14
N HIS A 141 -1.63 17.82 -2.00
CA HIS A 141 -1.54 16.41 -1.68
C HIS A 141 -0.10 15.90 -1.78
N GLY A 142 0.20 14.91 -0.96
CA GLY A 142 1.49 14.24 -0.94
C GLY A 142 1.37 12.88 -0.27
N TYR A 143 1.94 11.90 -0.87
CA TYR A 143 1.80 10.51 -0.49
C TYR A 143 2.20 10.22 0.95
N HIS A 144 1.25 9.81 1.79
CA HIS A 144 1.47 9.39 3.17
C HIS A 144 2.05 7.98 3.17
N ALA A 145 3.39 7.87 2.96
CA ALA A 145 4.03 6.59 2.69
C ALA A 145 3.84 5.55 3.81
N ARG A 146 3.96 5.99 5.07
CA ARG A 146 3.88 5.13 6.26
C ARG A 146 2.74 5.51 7.20
N THR A 147 2.57 6.80 7.42
CA THR A 147 1.59 7.36 8.36
C THR A 147 0.15 7.03 8.00
N PHE A 148 -0.15 6.83 6.71
CA PHE A 148 -1.47 6.43 6.19
C PHE A 148 -2.10 5.27 6.98
N GLY A 149 -1.33 4.21 7.20
CA GLY A 149 -1.84 3.01 7.89
C GLY A 149 -2.12 3.25 9.37
N PHE A 150 -1.31 4.07 10.03
CA PHE A 150 -1.51 4.40 11.44
C PHE A 150 -2.66 5.39 11.63
N LEU A 151 -2.76 6.42 10.79
CA LEU A 151 -3.85 7.41 10.84
C LEU A 151 -5.21 6.74 10.63
N LEU A 152 -5.36 5.98 9.56
CA LEU A 152 -6.60 5.28 9.25
C LEU A 152 -6.88 4.13 10.22
N GLY A 153 -5.84 3.40 10.59
CA GLY A 153 -5.96 2.27 11.50
C GLY A 153 -6.36 2.69 12.92
N GLU A 154 -5.85 3.82 13.41
CA GLU A 154 -6.26 4.33 14.71
C GLU A 154 -7.69 4.85 14.70
N ALA A 155 -8.10 5.56 13.63
CA ALA A 155 -9.50 5.95 13.44
C ALA A 155 -10.43 4.73 13.44
N LEU A 156 -10.08 3.69 12.69
CA LEU A 156 -10.84 2.44 12.65
C LEU A 156 -10.92 1.80 14.05
N ARG A 157 -9.77 1.71 14.74
CA ARG A 157 -9.69 1.09 16.07
C ARG A 157 -10.54 1.82 17.11
N LEU A 158 -10.48 3.14 17.12
CA LEU A 158 -11.26 3.96 18.07
C LEU A 158 -12.77 3.90 17.79
N ALA A 159 -13.15 3.92 16.52
CA ALA A 159 -14.56 3.86 16.12
C ALA A 159 -15.20 2.48 16.31
N THR A 160 -14.41 1.39 16.22
CA THR A 160 -14.95 0.03 16.11
C THR A 160 -14.46 -0.93 17.19
N GLY A 161 -13.37 -0.61 17.88
CA GLY A 161 -12.68 -1.51 18.80
C GLY A 161 -11.79 -2.55 18.10
N SER A 162 -11.74 -2.57 16.75
CA SER A 162 -10.97 -3.55 15.96
C SER A 162 -9.77 -2.87 15.30
N THR A 163 -8.60 -3.51 15.37
CA THR A 163 -7.43 -3.06 14.59
C THR A 163 -7.60 -3.36 13.10
N PRO A 164 -6.83 -2.75 12.19
CA PRO A 164 -6.84 -3.13 10.77
C PRO A 164 -6.59 -4.62 10.54
N ALA A 165 -5.69 -5.25 11.31
CA ALA A 165 -5.46 -6.69 11.23
C ALA A 165 -6.68 -7.50 11.65
N GLY A 166 -7.30 -7.14 12.77
CA GLY A 166 -8.53 -7.77 13.25
C GLY A 166 -9.68 -7.59 12.25
N TRP A 167 -9.87 -6.37 11.74
CA TRP A 167 -10.92 -6.10 10.75
C TRP A 167 -10.71 -6.89 9.45
N LEU A 168 -9.46 -6.89 8.94
CA LEU A 168 -9.11 -7.69 7.76
C LEU A 168 -9.40 -9.18 7.99
N ALA A 169 -8.99 -9.73 9.13
CA ALA A 169 -9.21 -11.14 9.44
C ALA A 169 -10.69 -11.48 9.52
N ASP A 170 -11.44 -10.75 10.33
CA ASP A 170 -12.82 -11.10 10.70
C ASP A 170 -13.84 -10.77 9.61
N ARG A 171 -13.61 -9.72 8.81
CA ARG A 171 -14.57 -9.22 7.83
C ARG A 171 -14.23 -9.58 6.38
N LEU A 172 -12.96 -9.85 6.09
CA LEU A 172 -12.49 -10.07 4.71
C LEU A 172 -11.79 -11.41 4.55
N ALA A 173 -10.72 -11.69 5.30
CA ALA A 173 -9.89 -12.86 5.07
C ALA A 173 -10.63 -14.17 5.41
N ILE A 174 -11.12 -14.34 6.62
CA ILE A 174 -11.81 -15.56 7.06
C ILE A 174 -13.11 -15.80 6.26
N PRO A 175 -14.05 -14.83 6.14
CA PRO A 175 -15.31 -15.05 5.44
C PRO A 175 -15.16 -15.41 3.96
N HIS A 176 -14.08 -14.94 3.32
CA HIS A 176 -13.84 -15.16 1.90
C HIS A 176 -12.70 -16.14 1.61
N ALA A 177 -12.16 -16.81 2.66
CA ALA A 177 -11.04 -17.74 2.57
C ALA A 177 -9.82 -17.14 1.83
N LEU A 178 -9.46 -15.90 2.17
CA LEU A 178 -8.33 -15.17 1.59
C LEU A 178 -7.12 -15.24 2.51
N ASP A 179 -5.97 -15.50 1.93
CA ASP A 179 -4.68 -15.56 2.62
C ASP A 179 -4.01 -14.18 2.59
N LEU A 180 -4.58 -13.25 3.37
CA LEU A 180 -4.17 -11.86 3.49
C LEU A 180 -4.03 -11.47 4.95
N HIS A 181 -2.91 -10.83 5.31
CA HIS A 181 -2.55 -10.54 6.69
C HIS A 181 -1.93 -9.16 6.87
N PHE A 182 -2.23 -8.51 8.00
CA PHE A 182 -1.40 -7.51 8.63
C PHE A 182 -0.77 -8.14 9.89
N GLY A 183 0.54 -8.34 9.86
CA GLY A 183 1.25 -9.09 10.90
C GLY A 183 1.13 -10.61 10.77
N LEU A 184 2.25 -11.27 10.46
CA LEU A 184 2.32 -12.72 10.32
C LEU A 184 2.55 -13.40 11.66
N ALA A 185 2.01 -14.60 11.83
CA ALA A 185 2.21 -15.43 13.00
C ALA A 185 2.43 -16.90 12.64
N GLY A 186 3.02 -17.66 13.57
CA GLY A 186 3.14 -19.12 13.41
C GLY A 186 3.81 -19.54 12.11
N ALA A 187 3.19 -20.49 11.42
CA ALA A 187 3.68 -21.09 10.18
C ALA A 187 3.70 -20.12 8.97
N ASP A 188 2.98 -19.01 9.03
CA ASP A 188 2.97 -18.02 7.96
C ASP A 188 4.33 -17.35 7.75
N LEU A 189 5.12 -17.25 8.81
CA LEU A 189 6.50 -16.75 8.71
C LEU A 189 7.39 -17.65 7.85
N ASP A 190 7.18 -18.97 7.92
CA ASP A 190 8.00 -19.96 7.22
C ASP A 190 7.73 -20.00 5.72
N ARG A 191 6.52 -19.65 5.28
CA ARG A 191 6.13 -19.59 3.87
C ARG A 191 6.24 -18.20 3.25
N CYS A 192 6.72 -17.20 4.01
CA CYS A 192 6.91 -15.85 3.53
C CYS A 192 8.17 -15.71 2.66
N ALA A 193 8.02 -15.12 1.47
CA ALA A 193 9.13 -14.86 0.57
C ALA A 193 10.13 -13.85 1.16
N GLN A 194 11.41 -14.07 0.89
CA GLN A 194 12.48 -13.13 1.22
C GLN A 194 12.52 -12.02 0.19
N MET A 195 12.27 -10.78 0.59
CA MET A 195 12.40 -9.62 -0.28
C MET A 195 13.88 -9.35 -0.60
N VAL A 196 14.18 -9.18 -1.87
CA VAL A 196 15.52 -8.91 -2.38
C VAL A 196 15.54 -7.49 -2.93
N PRO A 197 16.37 -6.59 -2.36
CA PRO A 197 16.43 -5.20 -2.82
C PRO A 197 16.74 -5.08 -4.31
N ALA A 198 16.27 -3.99 -4.94
CA ALA A 198 16.55 -3.68 -6.32
C ALA A 198 18.06 -3.66 -6.60
N ARG A 199 18.46 -4.20 -7.74
CA ARG A 199 19.85 -4.14 -8.20
C ARG A 199 20.15 -2.70 -8.62
N VAL A 200 21.12 -2.06 -7.98
CA VAL A 200 21.64 -0.78 -8.45
C VAL A 200 22.51 -1.06 -9.66
N GLN A 201 22.03 -0.73 -10.85
CA GLN A 201 22.88 -0.74 -12.05
C GLN A 201 23.77 0.52 -11.99
N ALA A 202 25.03 0.34 -11.61
CA ALA A 202 26.02 1.40 -11.69
C ALA A 202 26.20 1.80 -13.16
N GLY A 203 25.92 3.05 -13.52
CA GLY A 203 26.21 3.62 -14.84
C GLY A 203 25.07 3.58 -15.86
N SER A 204 23.84 3.26 -15.49
CA SER A 204 22.72 3.49 -16.41
C SER A 204 22.32 4.97 -16.40
N ASP A 205 22.65 5.70 -17.47
CA ASP A 205 22.10 7.05 -17.76
C ASP A 205 20.57 7.05 -17.97
N ALA A 206 19.95 5.87 -17.87
CA ALA A 206 18.55 5.62 -18.16
C ALA A 206 17.60 5.85 -16.96
N THR A 207 18.07 6.44 -15.84
CA THR A 207 17.15 6.77 -14.74
C THR A 207 16.31 7.98 -15.18
N PRO A 208 14.97 7.87 -15.26
CA PRO A 208 14.11 9.01 -15.59
C PRO A 208 14.38 10.19 -14.66
N GLU A 209 14.24 11.41 -15.16
CA GLU A 209 14.48 12.64 -14.39
C GLU A 209 13.62 12.66 -13.11
N SER A 210 12.35 12.31 -13.20
CA SER A 210 11.46 12.19 -12.05
C SER A 210 11.95 11.21 -10.98
N SER A 211 12.65 10.15 -11.38
CA SER A 211 13.25 9.19 -10.43
C SER A 211 14.52 9.75 -9.77
N ARG A 212 15.26 10.63 -10.47
CA ARG A 212 16.44 11.31 -9.89
C ARG A 212 16.01 12.30 -8.83
N ASP A 213 15.01 13.14 -9.12
CA ASP A 213 14.46 14.11 -8.18
C ASP A 213 13.91 13.43 -6.92
N LEU A 214 13.23 12.31 -7.08
CA LEU A 214 12.73 11.50 -5.96
C LEU A 214 13.89 10.96 -5.10
N ILE A 215 14.92 10.37 -5.73
CA ILE A 215 16.08 9.82 -5.02
C ILE A 215 16.86 10.93 -4.29
N GLU A 216 17.03 12.09 -4.90
CA GLU A 216 17.68 13.22 -4.28
C GLU A 216 16.90 13.75 -3.08
N ALA A 217 15.60 13.97 -3.26
CA ALA A 217 14.71 14.39 -2.18
C ALA A 217 14.64 13.38 -1.02
N MET A 218 14.74 12.08 -1.30
CA MET A 218 14.78 11.05 -0.25
C MET A 218 16.02 11.11 0.63
N ARG A 219 17.12 11.73 0.18
CA ARG A 219 18.38 11.82 0.96
C ARG A 219 18.33 12.85 2.07
N ASP A 220 17.48 13.86 1.93
CA ASP A 220 17.31 14.91 2.94
C ASP A 220 16.03 14.67 3.75
N PRO A 221 16.14 14.26 5.02
CA PRO A 221 14.98 14.01 5.88
C PRO A 221 14.15 15.27 6.17
N LYS A 222 14.65 16.48 5.85
CA LYS A 222 13.92 17.73 5.99
C LYS A 222 12.98 18.03 4.82
N THR A 223 13.09 17.28 3.73
CA THR A 223 12.13 17.36 2.63
C THR A 223 10.88 16.51 2.94
N PRO A 224 9.71 16.84 2.38
CA PRO A 224 8.54 15.99 2.51
C PRO A 224 8.81 14.53 2.08
N THR A 225 9.56 14.34 1.01
CA THR A 225 9.94 13.01 0.51
C THR A 225 10.83 12.26 1.51
N GLY A 226 11.88 12.92 2.01
CA GLY A 226 12.79 12.32 2.99
C GLY A 226 12.08 11.99 4.30
N ALA A 227 11.24 12.88 4.81
CA ALA A 227 10.44 12.65 6.00
C ALA A 227 9.50 11.44 5.83
N ALA A 228 8.81 11.32 4.69
CA ALA A 228 7.87 10.23 4.43
C ALA A 228 8.58 8.86 4.30
N PHE A 229 9.79 8.81 3.73
CA PHE A 229 10.45 7.54 3.42
C PHE A 229 11.64 7.19 4.32
N GLN A 230 12.32 8.20 4.90
CA GLN A 230 13.57 8.01 5.65
C GLN A 230 13.49 8.42 7.12
N ASN A 231 12.39 9.01 7.56
CA ASN A 231 12.20 9.32 8.97
C ASN A 231 11.04 8.51 9.56
N PRO A 232 11.35 7.41 10.29
CA PRO A 232 12.69 6.90 10.59
C PRO A 232 13.33 6.09 9.45
N SER A 233 14.65 5.99 9.45
CA SER A 233 15.34 4.99 8.63
C SER A 233 15.17 3.61 9.27
N MET A 234 14.65 2.65 8.51
CA MET A 234 14.41 1.28 8.99
C MET A 234 15.67 0.39 8.96
N GLY A 235 16.75 0.90 8.35
CA GLY A 235 17.97 0.12 8.15
C GLY A 235 17.87 -0.92 7.02
N PRO A 236 19.02 -1.48 6.61
CA PRO A 236 19.06 -2.42 5.50
C PRO A 236 18.40 -3.76 5.87
N GLY A 237 17.60 -4.30 4.95
CA GLY A 237 17.00 -5.63 5.09
C GLY A 237 15.87 -5.76 6.12
N TYR A 238 15.39 -4.67 6.70
CA TYR A 238 14.34 -4.66 7.71
C TYR A 238 13.11 -5.46 7.27
N MET A 239 12.77 -5.42 5.98
CA MET A 239 11.61 -6.09 5.40
C MET A 239 11.61 -7.62 5.51
N ASN A 240 12.78 -8.20 5.82
CA ASN A 240 12.95 -9.63 6.03
C ASN A 240 13.06 -10.03 7.50
N SER A 241 13.07 -9.05 8.42
CA SER A 241 13.11 -9.35 9.84
C SER A 241 11.77 -9.93 10.30
N GLU A 242 11.83 -10.90 11.21
CA GLU A 242 10.64 -11.47 11.84
C GLU A 242 9.82 -10.38 12.53
N ARG A 243 10.48 -9.41 13.15
CA ARG A 243 9.83 -8.28 13.80
C ARG A 243 8.97 -7.46 12.84
N PHE A 244 9.47 -7.14 11.63
CA PHE A 244 8.70 -6.43 10.63
C PHE A 244 7.53 -7.26 10.12
N ARG A 245 7.74 -8.54 9.88
CA ARG A 245 6.70 -9.44 9.42
C ARG A 245 5.57 -9.62 10.44
N ARG A 246 5.90 -9.59 11.75
CA ARG A 246 4.92 -9.71 12.85
C ARG A 246 4.22 -8.40 13.18
N ALA A 247 4.81 -7.26 12.85
CA ALA A 247 4.23 -5.95 13.16
C ALA A 247 2.96 -5.69 12.36
N GLU A 248 2.08 -4.86 12.89
CA GLU A 248 0.94 -4.31 12.17
C GLU A 248 1.28 -2.91 11.65
N MET A 249 1.60 -2.82 10.34
CA MET A 249 1.92 -1.57 9.65
C MET A 249 1.08 -1.47 8.36
N PRO A 250 -0.22 -1.12 8.45
CA PRO A 250 -1.19 -1.36 7.38
C PRO A 250 -0.93 -0.64 6.06
N ALA A 251 -0.02 0.35 6.04
CA ALA A 251 0.39 1.04 4.82
C ALA A 251 1.54 0.35 4.07
N MET A 252 2.22 -0.65 4.66
CA MET A 252 3.51 -1.08 4.12
C MET A 252 3.87 -2.56 4.31
N ASN A 253 3.23 -3.30 5.21
CA ASN A 253 3.59 -4.69 5.48
C ASN A 253 2.42 -5.68 5.45
N GLY A 254 1.38 -5.40 4.68
CA GLY A 254 0.45 -6.45 4.30
C GLY A 254 1.20 -7.60 3.62
N HIS A 255 0.81 -8.81 3.93
CA HIS A 255 1.33 -10.03 3.31
C HIS A 255 0.18 -10.83 2.72
N GLY A 256 0.41 -11.45 1.57
CA GLY A 256 -0.62 -12.26 0.92
C GLY A 256 -0.12 -12.93 -0.34
N THR A 257 -1.01 -13.71 -0.94
CA THR A 257 -0.80 -14.31 -2.26
C THR A 257 -1.35 -13.39 -3.36
N ALA A 258 -0.85 -13.51 -4.59
CA ALA A 258 -1.39 -12.78 -5.73
C ALA A 258 -2.87 -13.13 -5.98
N ARG A 259 -3.21 -14.40 -5.85
CA ARG A 259 -4.57 -14.92 -6.04
C ARG A 259 -5.56 -14.25 -5.09
N ASP A 260 -5.22 -14.19 -3.82
CA ASP A 260 -6.16 -13.73 -2.82
C ASP A 260 -6.32 -12.21 -2.87
N LEU A 261 -5.27 -11.47 -3.19
CA LEU A 261 -5.39 -10.03 -3.40
C LEU A 261 -6.15 -9.70 -4.70
N ALA A 262 -5.94 -10.43 -5.81
CA ALA A 262 -6.75 -10.28 -7.02
C ALA A 262 -8.23 -10.61 -6.77
N THR A 263 -8.48 -11.65 -5.96
CA THR A 263 -9.84 -12.04 -5.56
C THR A 263 -10.50 -10.96 -4.69
N LEU A 264 -9.77 -10.37 -3.74
CA LEU A 264 -10.28 -9.27 -2.92
C LEU A 264 -10.70 -8.08 -3.80
N TYR A 265 -9.83 -7.69 -4.75
CA TYR A 265 -10.16 -6.60 -5.68
C TYR A 265 -11.36 -6.91 -6.57
N ALA A 266 -11.46 -8.12 -7.11
CA ALA A 266 -12.62 -8.55 -7.92
C ALA A 266 -13.94 -8.57 -7.14
N ARG A 267 -13.87 -8.63 -5.81
CA ARG A 267 -15.04 -8.61 -4.91
C ARG A 267 -15.40 -7.23 -4.38
N MET A 268 -14.64 -6.18 -4.69
CA MET A 268 -14.93 -4.84 -4.15
C MET A 268 -16.37 -4.35 -4.38
N PRO A 269 -17.02 -4.65 -5.54
CA PRO A 269 -18.43 -4.30 -5.73
C PRO A 269 -19.42 -5.04 -4.81
N GLU A 270 -18.98 -6.14 -4.15
CA GLU A 270 -19.80 -6.87 -3.17
C GLU A 270 -19.48 -6.45 -1.73
N LEU A 271 -18.29 -5.90 -1.52
CA LEU A 271 -17.75 -5.57 -0.20
C LEU A 271 -18.09 -4.14 0.25
N LEU A 272 -18.48 -3.29 -0.69
CA LEU A 272 -18.89 -1.90 -0.45
C LEU A 272 -20.22 -1.62 -1.15
N PRO A 273 -21.09 -0.80 -0.55
CA PRO A 273 -22.24 -0.23 -1.26
C PRO A 273 -21.80 0.56 -2.51
N ASP A 274 -22.61 0.54 -3.56
CA ASP A 274 -22.30 1.19 -4.85
C ASP A 274 -21.96 2.68 -4.70
N GLU A 275 -22.64 3.38 -3.81
CA GLU A 275 -22.39 4.80 -3.54
C GLU A 275 -21.01 5.04 -2.92
N VAL A 276 -20.63 4.22 -1.94
CA VAL A 276 -19.32 4.30 -1.27
C VAL A 276 -18.20 3.94 -2.25
N LEU A 277 -18.37 2.87 -3.02
CA LEU A 277 -17.39 2.46 -4.04
C LEU A 277 -17.21 3.53 -5.12
N ARG A 278 -18.31 4.09 -5.61
CA ARG A 278 -18.28 5.18 -6.62
C ARG A 278 -17.57 6.41 -6.06
N GLU A 279 -17.85 6.82 -4.83
CA GLU A 279 -17.17 7.94 -4.19
C GLU A 279 -15.69 7.65 -4.01
N ALA A 280 -15.34 6.45 -3.54
CA ALA A 280 -13.96 6.03 -3.32
C ALA A 280 -13.12 5.97 -4.61
N THR A 281 -13.77 5.77 -5.75
CA THR A 281 -13.12 5.68 -7.07
C THR A 281 -13.29 6.95 -7.92
N THR A 282 -13.92 7.99 -7.36
CA THR A 282 -13.93 9.33 -7.94
C THR A 282 -12.68 10.09 -7.55
N THR A 283 -12.15 10.95 -8.42
CA THR A 283 -10.96 11.75 -8.14
C THR A 283 -11.19 12.67 -6.95
N GLN A 284 -10.41 12.50 -5.91
CA GLN A 284 -10.37 13.34 -4.73
C GLN A 284 -9.17 14.31 -4.76
N SER A 285 -8.00 13.79 -5.12
CA SER A 285 -6.80 14.61 -5.33
C SER A 285 -6.08 14.22 -6.62
N SER A 286 -5.45 15.22 -7.28
CA SER A 286 -4.75 14.99 -8.55
C SER A 286 -3.76 16.12 -8.82
N GLY A 287 -2.59 15.80 -9.35
CA GLY A 287 -1.57 16.77 -9.71
C GLY A 287 -0.16 16.37 -9.30
N ALA A 288 0.70 17.35 -9.07
CA ALA A 288 2.07 17.15 -8.61
C ALA A 288 2.06 16.74 -7.12
N ASP A 289 2.47 15.52 -6.85
CA ASP A 289 2.59 14.98 -5.50
C ASP A 289 3.82 15.54 -4.78
N GLN A 290 3.62 16.11 -3.58
CA GLN A 290 4.67 16.76 -2.82
C GLN A 290 5.73 15.77 -2.30
N VAL A 291 5.39 14.49 -2.22
CA VAL A 291 6.24 13.42 -1.70
C VAL A 291 6.84 12.58 -2.82
N LEU A 292 6.03 12.12 -3.79
CA LEU A 292 6.49 11.26 -4.88
C LEU A 292 7.18 12.01 -6.02
N LYS A 293 7.12 13.34 -6.05
CA LYS A 293 7.73 14.21 -7.07
C LYS A 293 7.31 13.83 -8.50
N SER A 294 6.11 13.30 -8.64
CA SER A 294 5.52 12.90 -9.90
C SER A 294 4.03 13.21 -9.90
N PHE A 295 3.40 13.08 -11.04
CA PHE A 295 1.95 13.17 -11.10
C PHE A 295 1.32 11.98 -10.41
N THR A 296 0.31 12.25 -9.58
CA THR A 296 -0.55 11.21 -8.98
C THR A 296 -2.03 11.61 -9.06
N ARG A 297 -2.89 10.62 -8.98
CA ARG A 297 -4.33 10.78 -8.92
C ARG A 297 -4.90 9.76 -7.95
N PHE A 298 -5.58 10.26 -6.92
CA PHE A 298 -6.15 9.42 -5.87
C PHE A 298 -7.65 9.59 -5.74
N GLY A 299 -8.31 8.48 -5.42
CA GLY A 299 -9.62 8.44 -4.79
C GLY A 299 -9.47 8.29 -3.28
N LEU A 300 -10.46 7.68 -2.60
CA LEU A 300 -10.37 7.42 -1.17
C LEU A 300 -9.52 6.18 -0.88
N GLY A 301 -8.19 6.39 -0.81
CA GLY A 301 -7.20 5.37 -0.50
C GLY A 301 -6.80 4.48 -1.67
N PHE A 302 -7.26 4.77 -2.87
CA PHE A 302 -6.88 4.09 -4.10
C PHE A 302 -6.17 5.03 -5.07
N MET A 303 -5.15 4.52 -5.75
CA MET A 303 -4.64 5.11 -6.97
C MET A 303 -5.69 4.91 -8.07
N LEU A 304 -5.94 5.97 -8.85
CA LEU A 304 -6.86 5.94 -10.00
C LEU A 304 -6.08 5.98 -11.31
N TYR A 305 -6.58 5.29 -12.32
CA TYR A 305 -5.97 5.30 -13.64
C TYR A 305 -5.77 6.74 -14.16
N ASP A 306 -4.57 6.99 -14.67
CA ASP A 306 -4.20 8.15 -15.48
C ASP A 306 -3.12 7.73 -16.47
N ASP A 307 -3.12 8.24 -17.68
CA ASP A 307 -2.15 7.88 -18.73
C ASP A 307 -0.70 8.22 -18.32
N ARG A 308 -0.53 9.18 -17.41
CA ARG A 308 0.80 9.59 -16.88
C ARG A 308 1.29 8.69 -15.74
N ALA A 309 0.37 8.03 -15.02
CA ALA A 309 0.64 7.16 -13.89
C ALA A 309 -0.38 6.01 -13.87
N PRO A 310 -0.29 5.08 -14.83
CA PRO A 310 -1.32 4.06 -14.99
C PRO A 310 -1.35 3.08 -13.82
N ILE A 311 -2.52 2.91 -13.22
CA ILE A 311 -2.89 1.79 -12.38
C ILE A 311 -3.98 1.01 -13.11
N GLY A 312 -3.72 -0.25 -13.44
CA GLY A 312 -4.61 -1.01 -14.32
C GLY A 312 -4.39 -0.69 -15.80
N VAL A 313 -5.37 -1.00 -16.63
CA VAL A 313 -5.21 -1.03 -18.10
C VAL A 313 -6.09 -0.04 -18.86
N ARG A 314 -7.03 0.63 -18.21
CA ARG A 314 -7.95 1.60 -18.84
C ARG A 314 -8.53 2.59 -17.82
N PRO A 315 -9.12 3.70 -18.32
CA PRO A 315 -9.89 4.61 -17.48
C PRO A 315 -10.97 3.87 -16.67
N GLY A 316 -11.13 4.25 -15.40
CA GLY A 316 -12.01 3.57 -14.45
C GLY A 316 -11.30 2.51 -13.59
N SER A 317 -10.14 2.00 -14.01
CA SER A 317 -9.33 1.11 -13.16
C SER A 317 -8.86 1.85 -11.91
N PHE A 318 -8.87 1.16 -10.78
CA PHE A 318 -8.37 1.66 -9.51
C PHE A 318 -7.69 0.54 -8.71
N GLY A 319 -6.74 0.90 -7.89
CA GLY A 319 -5.99 -0.07 -7.11
C GLY A 319 -4.85 0.55 -6.34
N HIS A 320 -3.80 -0.21 -6.10
CA HIS A 320 -2.59 0.33 -5.48
C HIS A 320 -1.34 -0.44 -5.91
N ALA A 321 -0.28 0.29 -6.20
CA ALA A 321 1.05 -0.27 -6.44
C ALA A 321 1.87 -0.32 -5.15
N GLY A 322 2.83 -1.24 -5.09
CA GLY A 322 3.77 -1.40 -3.99
C GLY A 322 5.22 -1.22 -4.43
N ALA A 323 6.07 -0.83 -3.49
CA ALA A 323 7.50 -0.68 -3.74
C ALA A 323 8.11 -1.94 -4.34
N GLY A 324 8.92 -1.77 -5.38
CA GLY A 324 9.59 -2.87 -6.07
C GLY A 324 8.78 -3.53 -7.15
N GLY A 325 7.49 -3.21 -7.35
CA GLY A 325 6.71 -3.65 -8.50
C GLY A 325 5.47 -4.50 -8.20
N SER A 326 5.12 -4.77 -6.93
CA SER A 326 3.83 -5.35 -6.62
C SER A 326 2.71 -4.39 -7.04
N MET A 327 1.59 -4.94 -7.52
CA MET A 327 0.44 -4.16 -7.96
C MET A 327 -0.83 -4.99 -7.83
N ALA A 328 -1.90 -4.34 -7.38
CA ALA A 328 -3.24 -4.93 -7.46
C ALA A 328 -4.24 -3.86 -7.88
N PHE A 329 -5.20 -4.23 -8.73
CA PHE A 329 -6.24 -3.32 -9.19
C PHE A 329 -7.53 -4.06 -9.55
N TYR A 330 -8.60 -3.29 -9.64
CA TYR A 330 -9.86 -3.68 -10.24
C TYR A 330 -10.16 -2.82 -11.47
N ASP A 331 -10.59 -3.45 -12.54
CA ASP A 331 -11.15 -2.83 -13.74
C ASP A 331 -12.65 -3.09 -13.77
N PRO A 332 -13.49 -2.07 -13.51
CA PRO A 332 -14.93 -2.26 -13.41
C PRO A 332 -15.60 -2.60 -14.75
N ASP A 333 -15.10 -2.08 -15.87
CA ASP A 333 -15.68 -2.31 -17.20
C ASP A 333 -15.43 -3.75 -17.67
N ALA A 334 -14.24 -4.26 -17.40
CA ALA A 334 -13.89 -5.65 -17.72
C ALA A 334 -14.24 -6.62 -16.58
N ARG A 335 -14.62 -6.13 -15.41
CA ARG A 335 -14.85 -6.89 -14.17
C ARG A 335 -13.67 -7.77 -13.82
N VAL A 336 -12.47 -7.17 -13.93
CA VAL A 336 -11.18 -7.86 -13.71
C VAL A 336 -10.54 -7.39 -12.42
N GLY A 337 -10.27 -8.33 -11.52
CA GLY A 337 -9.31 -8.19 -10.44
C GLY A 337 -7.97 -8.74 -10.87
N PHE A 338 -6.92 -7.97 -10.68
CA PHE A 338 -5.55 -8.34 -11.04
C PHE A 338 -4.63 -8.18 -9.84
N CYS A 339 -3.66 -9.07 -9.71
CA CYS A 339 -2.53 -8.87 -8.81
C CYS A 339 -1.27 -9.50 -9.36
N PHE A 340 -0.16 -8.78 -9.21
CA PHE A 340 1.21 -9.27 -9.41
C PHE A 340 2.02 -9.02 -8.14
N VAL A 341 2.75 -10.02 -7.68
CA VAL A 341 3.70 -9.92 -6.57
C VAL A 341 5.02 -10.56 -6.96
N MET A 342 6.11 -10.05 -6.41
CA MET A 342 7.47 -10.54 -6.66
C MET A 342 8.36 -10.33 -5.43
N ASN A 343 9.42 -11.08 -5.32
CA ASN A 343 10.40 -10.85 -4.25
C ASN A 343 11.69 -10.16 -4.72
N GLN A 344 12.02 -10.16 -6.02
CA GLN A 344 13.09 -9.33 -6.56
C GLN A 344 12.54 -7.93 -6.84
N MET A 345 12.84 -6.97 -5.97
CA MET A 345 12.39 -5.60 -6.16
C MET A 345 13.02 -4.97 -7.40
N GLN A 346 12.21 -4.22 -8.15
CA GLN A 346 12.65 -3.36 -9.25
C GLN A 346 12.89 -1.94 -8.72
N GLN A 347 13.63 -1.13 -9.50
CA GLN A 347 13.80 0.29 -9.17
C GLN A 347 12.48 1.05 -9.39
N GLY A 348 12.15 1.97 -8.48
CA GLY A 348 10.94 2.78 -8.52
C GLY A 348 10.00 2.50 -7.34
N VAL A 349 9.23 3.52 -6.98
CA VAL A 349 8.30 3.44 -5.84
C VAL A 349 6.90 3.02 -6.31
N VAL A 350 6.52 3.34 -7.54
CA VAL A 350 5.14 3.22 -8.05
C VAL A 350 5.06 2.48 -9.39
N THR A 351 6.15 2.39 -10.14
CA THR A 351 6.17 1.76 -11.47
C THR A 351 7.24 0.67 -11.50
N GLY A 352 6.85 -0.57 -11.64
CA GLY A 352 7.76 -1.72 -11.67
C GLY A 352 7.24 -2.83 -12.57
N GLY A 353 7.75 -4.04 -12.40
CA GLY A 353 7.57 -5.20 -13.25
C GLY A 353 6.14 -5.56 -13.69
N ALA A 354 5.12 -5.13 -12.98
CA ALA A 354 3.72 -5.33 -13.40
C ALA A 354 3.37 -4.67 -14.74
N SER A 355 4.10 -3.61 -15.14
CA SER A 355 3.89 -2.95 -16.43
C SER A 355 4.33 -3.78 -17.62
N ALA A 356 5.07 -4.87 -17.40
CA ALA A 356 5.58 -5.75 -18.45
C ALA A 356 4.75 -7.04 -18.63
N ILE A 357 3.74 -7.25 -17.80
CA ILE A 357 2.84 -8.40 -17.80
C ILE A 357 1.47 -8.00 -18.33
#